data_44d773253a75a7f9a192e191991bc783
#
_entry.id   44d773253a75a7f9a192e191991bc783
#
_cell.length_a   1.000
_cell.length_b   1.000
_cell.length_c   1.000
_cell.angle_alpha   90.00
_cell.angle_beta   90.00
_cell.angle_gamma   90.00
#
_symmetry.space_group_name_H-M   'P 1'
#
loop_
_entity.id
_entity.type
_entity.pdbx_description
1 polymer ?
#
loop_
_entity_poly.entity_id
_entity_poly.type
_entity_poly.pdbx_seq_one_letter_code
_entity_poly.pdbx_strand_id
1 'polypeptide(L)'
;MGILGNFIYRSLLFAYRNYGKVPSGFIEPEIEGAVKKAIEDIRVDVQNYEFKKICDTLLGLAITGNKYLQEREPWKLKETDPDEARDVIHNALWLSRAIAILGEPVFPFHAYEVYRQLGLDGNSYSLDEALRAVNIGRKLTKPRPLFNQLSEERLQELEATLSRRISMASGNSS
;
A
#
# COMPACT_ATOMS: atom_id res chain seq x y z
N MET A 1 12.65 -3.96 -4.14
CA MET A 1 11.26 -3.47 -3.86
C MET A 1 10.65 -4.38 -2.82
N GLY A 2 10.14 -3.85 -1.71
CA GLY A 2 9.57 -4.69 -0.64
C GLY A 2 8.23 -5.31 -1.02
N ILE A 3 7.78 -6.30 -0.27
CA ILE A 3 6.52 -7.04 -0.51
C ILE A 3 5.33 -6.09 -0.68
N LEU A 4 5.18 -5.11 0.23
CA LEU A 4 4.10 -4.12 0.24
C LEU A 4 4.14 -3.23 -1.02
N GLY A 5 5.28 -2.65 -1.32
CA GLY A 5 5.43 -1.78 -2.50
C GLY A 5 5.21 -2.53 -3.81
N ASN A 6 5.62 -3.80 -3.89
CA ASN A 6 5.42 -4.63 -5.06
C ASN A 6 3.93 -4.94 -5.28
N PHE A 7 3.19 -5.30 -4.22
CA PHE A 7 1.75 -5.55 -4.32
C PHE A 7 1.01 -4.33 -4.86
N ILE A 8 1.18 -3.17 -4.21
CA ILE A 8 0.49 -1.93 -4.59
C ILE A 8 0.85 -1.52 -6.02
N TYR A 9 2.14 -1.54 -6.36
CA TYR A 9 2.59 -1.17 -7.69
C TYR A 9 2.03 -2.08 -8.79
N ARG A 10 2.04 -3.40 -8.58
CA ARG A 10 1.49 -4.37 -9.56
C ARG A 10 0.00 -4.18 -9.75
N SER A 11 -0.77 -3.99 -8.68
CA SER A 11 -2.21 -3.75 -8.71
C SER A 11 -2.55 -2.50 -9.51
N LEU A 12 -1.91 -1.38 -9.16
CA LEU A 12 -2.11 -0.10 -9.84
C LEU A 12 -1.65 -0.15 -11.30
N LEU A 13 -0.49 -0.75 -11.58
CA LEU A 13 0.04 -0.83 -12.94
C LEU A 13 -0.85 -1.66 -13.85
N PHE A 14 -1.36 -2.78 -13.36
CA PHE A 14 -2.28 -3.61 -14.14
C PHE A 14 -3.58 -2.85 -14.43
N ALA A 15 -4.18 -2.24 -13.40
CA ALA A 15 -5.39 -1.45 -13.54
C ALA A 15 -5.20 -0.26 -14.51
N TYR A 16 -4.11 0.47 -14.38
CA TYR A 16 -3.79 1.62 -15.23
C TYR A 16 -3.63 1.20 -16.70
N ARG A 17 -2.89 0.13 -16.96
CA ARG A 17 -2.60 -0.34 -18.33
C ARG A 17 -3.81 -0.91 -19.03
N ASN A 18 -4.70 -1.60 -18.31
CA ASN A 18 -5.80 -2.33 -18.92
C ASN A 18 -7.13 -1.58 -18.87
N TYR A 19 -7.32 -0.72 -17.87
CA TYR A 19 -8.60 -0.03 -17.67
C TYR A 19 -8.46 1.50 -17.64
N GLY A 20 -7.31 2.05 -17.27
CA GLY A 20 -7.06 3.49 -17.12
C GLY A 20 -7.86 4.16 -15.97
N LYS A 21 -8.76 3.42 -15.37
CA LYS A 21 -9.67 3.82 -14.30
C LYS A 21 -9.91 2.65 -13.35
N VAL A 22 -10.49 2.93 -12.19
CA VAL A 22 -10.95 1.90 -11.26
C VAL A 22 -12.06 1.09 -11.94
N PRO A 23 -11.86 -0.22 -12.17
CA PRO A 23 -12.90 -1.06 -12.78
C PRO A 23 -14.06 -1.27 -11.80
N SER A 24 -15.24 -1.59 -12.33
CA SER A 24 -16.32 -2.14 -11.51
C SER A 24 -15.92 -3.52 -10.97
N GLY A 25 -16.38 -3.86 -9.79
CA GLY A 25 -16.11 -5.15 -9.20
C GLY A 25 -16.89 -5.37 -7.92
N PHE A 26 -16.97 -6.62 -7.53
CA PHE A 26 -17.55 -7.07 -6.27
C PHE A 26 -16.44 -7.27 -5.24
N ILE A 27 -16.68 -6.85 -4.00
CA ILE A 27 -15.73 -7.05 -2.89
C ILE A 27 -15.86 -8.49 -2.38
N GLU A 28 -14.78 -9.25 -2.42
CA GLU A 28 -14.74 -10.61 -1.91
C GLU A 28 -14.72 -10.64 -0.38
N PRO A 29 -15.56 -11.49 0.26
CA PRO A 29 -15.65 -11.56 1.72
C PRO A 29 -14.32 -11.88 2.42
N GLU A 30 -13.44 -12.66 1.78
CA GLU A 30 -12.12 -12.99 2.31
C GLU A 30 -11.24 -11.75 2.44
N ILE A 31 -11.21 -10.92 1.38
CA ILE A 31 -10.42 -9.67 1.37
C ILE A 31 -11.03 -8.66 2.36
N GLU A 32 -12.35 -8.55 2.38
CA GLU A 32 -13.05 -7.70 3.35
C GLU A 32 -12.75 -8.11 4.79
N GLY A 33 -12.80 -9.41 5.08
CA GLY A 33 -12.48 -9.96 6.41
C GLY A 33 -11.04 -9.65 6.84
N ALA A 34 -10.08 -9.76 5.92
CA ALA A 34 -8.69 -9.43 6.19
C ALA A 34 -8.52 -7.94 6.54
N VAL A 35 -9.20 -7.04 5.84
CA VAL A 35 -9.15 -5.59 6.13
C VAL A 35 -9.84 -5.27 7.45
N LYS A 36 -11.01 -5.87 7.75
CA LYS A 36 -11.70 -5.70 9.04
C LYS A 36 -10.81 -6.10 10.20
N LYS A 37 -10.20 -7.27 10.11
CA LYS A 37 -9.27 -7.75 11.14
C LYS A 37 -8.09 -6.79 11.32
N ALA A 38 -7.49 -6.33 10.24
CA ALA A 38 -6.36 -5.40 10.31
C ALA A 38 -6.73 -4.06 10.98
N ILE A 39 -7.94 -3.55 10.76
CA ILE A 39 -8.43 -2.34 11.44
C ILE A 39 -8.50 -2.55 12.95
N GLU A 40 -9.04 -3.69 13.39
CA GLU A 40 -9.15 -4.03 14.81
C GLU A 40 -7.76 -4.16 15.45
N ASP A 41 -6.85 -4.91 14.82
CA ASP A 41 -5.48 -5.12 15.29
C ASP A 41 -4.73 -3.77 15.40
N ILE A 42 -4.76 -2.94 14.34
CA ILE A 42 -4.06 -1.65 14.30
C ILE A 42 -4.65 -0.66 15.33
N ARG A 43 -5.96 -0.67 15.54
CA ARG A 43 -6.61 0.19 16.54
C ARG A 43 -6.07 -0.07 17.96
N VAL A 44 -5.86 -1.34 18.29
CA VAL A 44 -5.25 -1.75 19.56
C VAL A 44 -3.78 -1.39 19.60
N ASP A 45 -3.04 -1.67 18.52
CA ASP A 45 -1.60 -1.46 18.45
C ASP A 45 -1.21 0.03 18.51
N VAL A 46 -2.03 0.92 17.90
CA VAL A 46 -1.84 2.37 18.02
C VAL A 46 -1.97 2.85 19.47
N GLN A 47 -2.98 2.35 20.21
CA GLN A 47 -3.19 2.72 21.60
C GLN A 47 -2.04 2.27 22.50
N ASN A 48 -1.38 1.18 22.14
CA ASN A 48 -0.25 0.60 22.89
C ASN A 48 1.12 1.04 22.35
N TYR A 49 1.18 1.92 21.36
CA TYR A 49 2.43 2.38 20.70
C TYR A 49 3.23 1.25 20.06
N GLU A 50 2.57 0.18 19.61
CA GLU A 50 3.18 -1.03 19.04
C GLU A 50 3.42 -0.89 17.53
N PHE A 51 4.21 0.11 17.13
CA PHE A 51 4.46 0.42 15.71
C PHE A 51 4.98 -0.76 14.89
N LYS A 52 5.78 -1.65 15.50
CA LYS A 52 6.25 -2.85 14.82
C LYS A 52 5.10 -3.76 14.43
N LYS A 53 4.13 -3.96 15.31
CA LYS A 53 2.95 -4.80 15.03
C LYS A 53 2.09 -4.20 13.92
N ILE A 54 1.94 -2.87 13.90
CA ILE A 54 1.26 -2.18 12.80
C ILE A 54 1.96 -2.49 11.46
N CYS A 55 3.29 -2.41 11.42
CA CYS A 55 4.05 -2.78 10.22
C CYS A 55 3.85 -4.24 9.81
N ASP A 56 3.86 -5.16 10.79
CA ASP A 56 3.67 -6.60 10.56
C ASP A 56 2.25 -6.87 10.00
N THR A 57 1.21 -6.20 10.52
CA THR A 57 -0.17 -6.27 10.03
C THR A 57 -0.28 -5.76 8.59
N LEU A 58 0.30 -4.61 8.27
CA LEU A 58 0.32 -4.06 6.92
C LEU A 58 1.05 -4.97 5.92
N LEU A 59 2.15 -5.57 6.37
CA LEU A 59 2.89 -6.53 5.57
C LEU A 59 2.06 -7.80 5.33
N GLY A 60 1.33 -8.27 6.34
CA GLY A 60 0.39 -9.38 6.23
C GLY A 60 -0.68 -9.14 5.17
N LEU A 61 -1.29 -7.95 5.15
CA LEU A 61 -2.26 -7.56 4.11
C LEU A 61 -1.62 -7.59 2.71
N ALA A 62 -0.40 -7.08 2.57
CA ALA A 62 0.29 -7.08 1.29
C ALA A 62 0.67 -8.50 0.83
N ILE A 63 1.01 -9.41 1.75
CA ILE A 63 1.24 -10.83 1.45
C ILE A 63 -0.06 -11.47 0.96
N THR A 64 -1.18 -11.24 1.65
CA THR A 64 -2.51 -11.71 1.23
C THR A 64 -2.85 -11.20 -0.18
N GLY A 65 -2.64 -9.93 -0.45
CA GLY A 65 -2.89 -9.34 -1.77
C GLY A 65 -1.99 -9.92 -2.88
N ASN A 66 -0.71 -10.17 -2.60
CA ASN A 66 0.19 -10.80 -3.57
C ASN A 66 -0.23 -12.24 -3.86
N LYS A 67 -0.60 -13.02 -2.82
CA LYS A 67 -1.12 -14.38 -2.94
C LYS A 67 -2.40 -14.38 -3.78
N TYR A 68 -3.35 -13.52 -3.44
CA TYR A 68 -4.61 -13.35 -4.16
C TYR A 68 -4.40 -13.07 -5.66
N LEU A 69 -3.53 -12.11 -6.02
CA LEU A 69 -3.22 -11.84 -7.42
C LEU A 69 -2.57 -13.03 -8.12
N GLN A 70 -1.74 -13.82 -7.41
CA GLN A 70 -1.05 -14.96 -7.98
C GLN A 70 -1.98 -16.15 -8.19
N GLU A 71 -2.93 -16.40 -7.29
CA GLU A 71 -3.90 -17.49 -7.39
C GLU A 71 -4.98 -17.20 -8.43
N ARG A 72 -5.42 -15.93 -8.54
CA ARG A 72 -6.47 -15.51 -9.47
C ARG A 72 -5.96 -15.19 -10.87
N GLU A 73 -4.68 -14.94 -11.05
CA GLU A 73 -4.01 -14.67 -12.34
C GLU A 73 -4.80 -13.72 -13.27
N PRO A 74 -5.11 -12.47 -12.87
CA PRO A 74 -5.96 -11.55 -13.66
C PRO A 74 -5.41 -11.28 -15.06
N TRP A 75 -4.11 -11.46 -15.27
CA TRP A 75 -3.49 -11.36 -16.60
C TRP A 75 -3.92 -12.49 -17.56
N LYS A 76 -4.29 -13.67 -17.05
CA LYS A 76 -4.89 -14.76 -17.83
C LYS A 76 -6.41 -14.57 -17.95
N LEU A 77 -7.08 -14.27 -16.83
CA LEU A 77 -8.52 -14.04 -16.79
C LEU A 77 -8.97 -12.95 -17.76
N LYS A 78 -8.15 -11.92 -17.97
CA LYS A 78 -8.49 -10.84 -18.91
C LYS A 78 -8.91 -11.35 -20.29
N GLU A 79 -8.37 -12.48 -20.74
CA GLU A 79 -8.67 -13.08 -22.05
C GLU A 79 -9.81 -14.10 -21.99
N THR A 80 -9.99 -14.77 -20.86
CA THR A 80 -10.93 -15.89 -20.70
C THR A 80 -12.21 -15.48 -19.97
N ASP A 81 -12.10 -14.64 -18.94
CA ASP A 81 -13.21 -14.09 -18.14
C ASP A 81 -12.90 -12.64 -17.73
N PRO A 82 -13.20 -11.68 -18.63
CA PRO A 82 -12.92 -10.27 -18.37
C PRO A 82 -13.70 -9.69 -17.17
N ASP A 83 -14.84 -10.28 -16.80
CA ASP A 83 -15.63 -9.83 -15.65
C ASP A 83 -14.95 -10.22 -14.36
N GLU A 84 -14.53 -11.48 -14.22
CA GLU A 84 -13.76 -11.94 -13.09
C GLU A 84 -12.41 -11.19 -12.98
N ALA A 85 -11.74 -10.93 -14.10
CA ALA A 85 -10.52 -10.13 -14.10
C ALA A 85 -10.74 -8.71 -13.52
N ARG A 86 -11.90 -8.09 -13.79
CA ARG A 86 -12.28 -6.79 -13.22
C ARG A 86 -12.50 -6.88 -11.72
N ASP A 87 -13.20 -7.90 -11.26
CA ASP A 87 -13.44 -8.14 -9.83
C ASP A 87 -12.12 -8.30 -9.06
N VAL A 88 -11.22 -9.13 -9.58
CA VAL A 88 -9.89 -9.34 -8.98
C VAL A 88 -9.12 -8.03 -8.86
N ILE A 89 -9.11 -7.22 -9.90
CA ILE A 89 -8.37 -5.95 -9.88
C ILE A 89 -9.07 -4.91 -9.01
N HIS A 90 -10.39 -4.89 -8.95
CA HIS A 90 -11.14 -4.04 -8.04
C HIS A 90 -10.76 -4.33 -6.58
N ASN A 91 -10.74 -5.61 -6.18
CA ASN A 91 -10.31 -6.04 -4.85
C ASN A 91 -8.85 -5.66 -4.55
N ALA A 92 -7.95 -5.84 -5.51
CA ALA A 92 -6.54 -5.47 -5.35
C ALA A 92 -6.34 -3.95 -5.17
N LEU A 93 -7.10 -3.12 -5.89
CA LEU A 93 -7.08 -1.66 -5.73
C LEU A 93 -7.68 -1.24 -4.39
N TRP A 94 -8.79 -1.87 -3.99
CA TRP A 94 -9.38 -1.61 -2.68
C TRP A 94 -8.43 -1.97 -1.55
N LEU A 95 -7.80 -3.14 -1.60
CA LEU A 95 -6.80 -3.56 -0.62
C LEU A 95 -5.58 -2.63 -0.61
N SER A 96 -5.13 -2.16 -1.78
CA SER A 96 -4.05 -1.17 -1.88
C SER A 96 -4.41 0.15 -1.19
N ARG A 97 -5.66 0.62 -1.36
CA ARG A 97 -6.19 1.80 -0.65
C ARG A 97 -6.27 1.56 0.86
N ALA A 98 -6.78 0.41 1.28
CA ALA A 98 -6.88 0.05 2.69
C ALA A 98 -5.49 0.04 3.36
N ILE A 99 -4.49 -0.58 2.73
CA ILE A 99 -3.10 -0.57 3.22
C ILE A 99 -2.56 0.86 3.34
N ALA A 100 -2.86 1.74 2.39
CA ALA A 100 -2.41 3.13 2.47
C ALA A 100 -3.05 3.88 3.64
N ILE A 101 -4.36 3.73 3.85
CA ILE A 101 -5.09 4.37 4.96
C ILE A 101 -4.56 3.86 6.31
N LEU A 102 -4.47 2.54 6.46
CA LEU A 102 -4.02 1.92 7.69
C LEU A 102 -2.54 2.19 7.98
N GLY A 103 -1.74 2.39 6.93
CA GLY A 103 -0.31 2.67 7.02
C GLY A 103 0.05 4.16 7.13
N GLU A 104 -0.91 5.07 6.97
CA GLU A 104 -0.65 6.52 7.00
C GLU A 104 0.09 6.98 8.28
N PRO A 105 -0.20 6.46 9.49
CA PRO A 105 0.54 6.82 10.68
C PRO A 105 2.04 6.43 10.66
N VAL A 106 2.41 5.46 9.83
CA VAL A 106 3.78 4.91 9.76
C VAL A 106 4.54 5.47 8.55
N PHE A 107 3.87 5.57 7.39
CA PHE A 107 4.49 6.04 6.15
C PHE A 107 3.60 7.05 5.39
N PRO A 108 3.33 8.23 5.97
CA PRO A 108 2.36 9.20 5.44
C PRO A 108 2.65 9.60 4.00
N PHE A 109 3.89 9.88 3.63
CA PHE A 109 4.24 10.30 2.26
C PHE A 109 3.93 9.23 1.22
N HIS A 110 4.12 7.94 1.54
CA HIS A 110 3.80 6.84 0.64
C HIS A 110 2.29 6.60 0.57
N ALA A 111 1.57 6.77 1.68
CA ALA A 111 0.11 6.72 1.70
C ALA A 111 -0.49 7.78 0.76
N TYR A 112 -0.06 9.03 0.86
CA TYR A 112 -0.48 10.10 -0.05
C TYR A 112 -0.15 9.80 -1.52
N GLU A 113 1.00 9.19 -1.79
CA GLU A 113 1.35 8.79 -3.15
C GLU A 113 0.40 7.71 -3.69
N VAL A 114 -0.04 6.75 -2.85
CA VAL A 114 -1.08 5.77 -3.23
C VAL A 114 -2.40 6.46 -3.52
N TYR A 115 -2.83 7.41 -2.65
CA TYR A 115 -4.06 8.17 -2.87
C TYR A 115 -4.00 8.91 -4.21
N ARG A 116 -2.90 9.59 -4.49
CA ARG A 116 -2.69 10.29 -5.75
C ARG A 116 -2.75 9.34 -6.96
N GLN A 117 -2.14 8.16 -6.87
CA GLN A 117 -2.16 7.17 -7.95
C GLN A 117 -3.54 6.57 -8.17
N LEU A 118 -4.35 6.43 -7.12
CA LEU A 118 -5.75 6.05 -7.19
C LEU A 118 -6.68 7.20 -7.64
N GLY A 119 -6.13 8.40 -7.84
CA GLY A 119 -6.89 9.61 -8.18
C GLY A 119 -7.71 10.15 -7.01
N LEU A 120 -7.39 9.78 -5.77
CA LEU A 120 -8.04 10.29 -4.56
C LEU A 120 -7.47 11.66 -4.18
N ASP A 121 -8.27 12.45 -3.48
CA ASP A 121 -7.80 13.71 -2.90
C ASP A 121 -6.84 13.37 -1.75
N GLY A 122 -5.80 14.20 -1.60
CA GLY A 122 -4.72 13.96 -0.62
C GLY A 122 -5.11 14.30 0.84
N ASN A 123 -6.35 14.01 1.23
CA ASN A 123 -6.82 14.19 2.60
C ASN A 123 -6.48 12.96 3.44
N SER A 124 -6.29 13.17 4.73
CA SER A 124 -6.18 12.09 5.70
C SER A 124 -7.53 11.37 5.86
N TYR A 125 -7.49 10.07 6.04
CA TYR A 125 -8.66 9.21 6.17
C TYR A 125 -8.70 8.59 7.57
N SER A 126 -9.91 8.38 8.11
CA SER A 126 -10.07 7.59 9.33
C SER A 126 -9.85 6.09 9.03
N LEU A 127 -9.48 5.31 10.04
CA LEU A 127 -9.27 3.86 9.88
C LEU A 127 -10.51 3.15 9.29
N ASP A 128 -11.71 3.56 9.71
CA ASP A 128 -12.97 2.97 9.24
C ASP A 128 -13.23 3.24 7.75
N GLU A 129 -12.63 4.27 7.19
CA GLU A 129 -12.72 4.54 5.75
C GLU A 129 -11.96 3.53 4.89
N ALA A 130 -11.06 2.75 5.48
CA ALA A 130 -10.41 1.64 4.79
C ALA A 130 -11.42 0.59 4.28
N LEU A 131 -12.60 0.46 4.94
CA LEU A 131 -13.69 -0.42 4.50
C LEU A 131 -14.54 0.15 3.37
N ARG A 132 -14.41 1.42 3.03
CA ARG A 132 -15.16 1.99 1.91
C ARG A 132 -14.56 1.55 0.58
N ALA A 133 -15.41 1.13 -0.33
CA ALA A 133 -15.00 0.77 -1.69
C ALA A 133 -14.29 1.92 -2.40
N VAL A 134 -13.39 1.57 -3.30
CA VAL A 134 -12.77 2.53 -4.21
C VAL A 134 -13.82 2.99 -5.22
N ASN A 135 -13.89 4.30 -5.49
CA ASN A 135 -14.89 4.85 -6.39
C ASN A 135 -14.70 4.32 -7.82
N ILE A 136 -15.64 3.48 -8.26
CA ILE A 136 -15.69 2.92 -9.62
C ILE A 136 -15.66 4.05 -10.66
N GLY A 137 -14.92 3.85 -11.74
CA GLY A 137 -14.79 4.81 -12.83
C GLY A 137 -13.81 5.95 -12.57
N ARG A 138 -13.25 6.08 -11.35
CA ARG A 138 -12.25 7.09 -11.04
C ARG A 138 -10.97 6.86 -11.86
N LYS A 139 -10.50 7.91 -12.52
CA LYS A 139 -9.30 7.87 -13.36
C LYS A 139 -8.05 7.63 -12.52
N LEU A 140 -7.25 6.67 -12.93
CA LEU A 140 -5.95 6.39 -12.31
C LEU A 140 -4.87 7.29 -12.90
N THR A 141 -3.88 7.65 -12.10
CA THR A 141 -2.67 8.30 -12.60
C THR A 141 -1.59 7.26 -12.88
N LYS A 142 -0.59 7.62 -13.68
CA LYS A 142 0.51 6.70 -14.04
C LYS A 142 1.22 6.22 -12.76
N PRO A 143 1.20 4.91 -12.47
CA PRO A 143 1.80 4.37 -11.26
C PRO A 143 3.32 4.54 -11.22
N ARG A 144 3.83 4.76 -10.01
CA ARG A 144 5.25 4.82 -9.70
C ARG A 144 5.54 3.89 -8.53
N PRO A 145 6.72 3.28 -8.47
CA PRO A 145 7.14 2.54 -7.29
C PRO A 145 7.12 3.44 -6.05
N LEU A 146 6.59 2.91 -4.94
CA LEU A 146 6.50 3.65 -3.69
C LEU A 146 7.84 3.73 -2.96
N PHE A 147 8.60 2.64 -3.02
CA PHE A 147 9.88 2.52 -2.32
C PHE A 147 10.99 2.31 -3.35
N ASN A 148 12.03 3.10 -3.22
CA ASN A 148 13.27 2.93 -3.98
C ASN A 148 14.27 2.14 -3.13
N GLN A 149 14.97 1.21 -3.75
CA GLN A 149 16.10 0.56 -3.12
C GLN A 149 17.24 1.58 -3.01
N LEU A 150 17.78 1.74 -1.81
CA LEU A 150 18.96 2.57 -1.61
C LEU A 150 20.16 1.89 -2.29
N SER A 151 20.91 2.64 -3.10
CA SER A 151 22.19 2.17 -3.60
C SER A 151 23.21 2.08 -2.45
N GLU A 152 24.23 1.24 -2.61
CA GLU A 152 25.32 1.14 -1.64
C GLU A 152 26.01 2.49 -1.42
N GLU A 153 26.21 3.27 -2.50
CA GLU A 153 26.76 4.62 -2.44
C GLU A 153 25.91 5.53 -1.53
N ARG A 154 24.59 5.47 -1.69
CA ARG A 154 23.67 6.27 -0.87
C ARG A 154 23.64 5.83 0.60
N LEU A 155 23.78 4.54 0.87
CA LEU A 155 23.93 4.03 2.22
C LEU A 155 25.21 4.57 2.88
N GLN A 156 26.34 4.51 2.18
CA GLN A 156 27.61 5.05 2.67
C GLN A 156 27.55 6.57 2.95
N GLU A 157 26.90 7.34 2.07
CA GLU A 157 26.68 8.78 2.29
C GLU A 157 25.85 9.06 3.56
N LEU A 158 24.79 8.26 3.77
CA LEU A 158 23.92 8.39 4.95
C LEU A 158 24.69 8.03 6.23
N GLU A 159 25.48 6.96 6.22
CA GLU A 159 26.32 6.54 7.35
C GLU A 159 27.38 7.60 7.69
N ALA A 160 28.05 8.16 6.67
CA ALA A 160 29.01 9.24 6.86
C ALA A 160 28.36 10.51 7.44
N THR A 161 27.16 10.82 6.99
CA THR A 161 26.37 11.96 7.49
C THR A 161 25.95 11.76 8.94
N LEU A 162 25.49 10.55 9.29
CA LEU A 162 25.10 10.18 10.63
C LEU A 162 26.29 10.26 11.60
N SER A 163 27.44 9.70 11.19
CA SER A 163 28.68 9.71 11.98
C SER A 163 29.15 11.14 12.27
N ARG A 164 29.08 12.05 11.29
CA ARG A 164 29.41 13.48 11.51
C ARG A 164 28.44 14.14 12.49
N ARG A 165 27.15 13.87 12.41
CA ARG A 165 26.17 14.45 13.33
C ARG A 165 26.36 13.96 14.78
N ILE A 166 26.66 12.68 14.94
CA ILE A 166 26.95 12.09 16.27
C ILE A 166 28.21 12.74 16.88
N SER A 167 29.30 12.87 16.10
CA SER A 167 30.53 13.49 16.58
C SER A 167 30.35 14.97 16.95
N MET A 168 29.55 15.73 16.17
CA MET A 168 29.19 17.12 16.48
C MET A 168 28.36 17.22 17.76
N ALA A 169 27.40 16.31 17.98
CA ALA A 169 26.58 16.29 19.18
C ALA A 169 27.41 15.92 20.45
N SER A 170 28.38 15.01 20.31
CA SER A 170 29.26 14.59 21.40
C SER A 170 30.33 15.64 21.76
N GLY A 171 30.75 16.47 20.80
CA GLY A 171 31.75 17.53 21.00
C GLY A 171 31.22 18.82 21.65
N ASN A 172 29.91 18.99 21.78
CA ASN A 172 29.27 20.17 22.37
C ASN A 172 28.94 19.98 23.88
N SER A 173 29.38 18.89 24.49
CA SER A 173 29.15 18.57 25.92
C SER A 173 30.41 18.77 26.78
N SER A 174 31.28 19.74 26.42
CA SER A 174 32.47 20.10 27.19
C SER A 174 32.43 21.55 27.58
#